data_fd6bdf9c3681737e5d31e206d35ec734
#
_entry.id   fd6bdf9c3681737e5d31e206d35ec734
#
_cell.length_a   1.000
_cell.length_b   1.000
_cell.length_c   1.000
_cell.angle_alpha   90.00
_cell.angle_beta   90.00
_cell.angle_gamma   90.00
#
_symmetry.space_group_name_H-M   'P 1'
#
loop_
_entity.id
_entity.type
_entity.pdbx_description
1 polymer ?
#
loop_
_entity_poly.entity_id
_entity_poly.type
_entity_poly.pdbx_seq_one_letter_code
_entity_poly.pdbx_strand_id
1 'polypeptide(L)'
;MKEKYLKFFAIFFLGIFCSFIFQTIASEHKKPKPNYTKTEPNFKLSFHGTANPIDGDSIKVSDDSEVREVRLFGIDAPEYHQNCFDAKDKEYACGKMSQKFLVNLINNKEVICYYSKKDVYNRYLAQCELAGISINQEILKNGMAIIYDYTQSNSTMKELEKSASTNKLGIWQGKFQKPKDFRKSHPYKKATNK
;
A
#
# COMPACT_ATOMS: atom_id res chain seq x y z
N MET A 1 -45.12 -15.41 -61.81
CA MET A 1 -45.06 -14.03 -61.28
C MET A 1 -45.30 -14.02 -59.78
N LYS A 2 -44.77 -14.98 -59.01
CA LYS A 2 -44.97 -15.04 -57.53
C LYS A 2 -43.70 -15.23 -56.66
N GLU A 3 -42.54 -15.24 -57.30
CA GLU A 3 -41.26 -15.46 -56.51
C GLU A 3 -40.43 -14.23 -56.25
N LYS A 4 -40.82 -13.05 -56.71
CA LYS A 4 -39.99 -11.82 -56.53
C LYS A 4 -40.32 -11.00 -55.28
N TYR A 5 -41.36 -11.30 -54.53
CA TYR A 5 -41.77 -10.52 -53.36
C TYR A 5 -41.34 -11.12 -52.05
N LEU A 6 -40.79 -12.35 -52.04
CA LEU A 6 -40.37 -13.00 -50.77
C LEU A 6 -38.94 -12.65 -50.32
N LYS A 7 -38.16 -12.05 -51.23
CA LYS A 7 -36.75 -11.65 -50.87
C LYS A 7 -36.61 -10.23 -50.36
N PHE A 8 -37.62 -9.39 -50.46
CA PHE A 8 -37.54 -8.00 -49.94
C PHE A 8 -38.00 -7.84 -48.49
N PHE A 9 -38.72 -8.80 -47.93
CA PHE A 9 -39.17 -8.72 -46.53
C PHE A 9 -38.17 -9.25 -45.52
N ALA A 10 -37.18 -10.04 -45.93
CA ALA A 10 -36.18 -10.62 -45.03
C ALA A 10 -35.03 -9.65 -44.67
N ILE A 11 -34.81 -8.56 -45.41
CA ILE A 11 -33.69 -7.62 -45.19
C ILE A 11 -34.10 -6.47 -44.27
N PHE A 12 -35.41 -6.20 -44.14
CA PHE A 12 -35.89 -5.09 -43.31
C PHE A 12 -36.02 -5.42 -41.81
N PHE A 13 -36.06 -6.72 -41.44
CA PHE A 13 -36.16 -7.15 -40.03
C PHE A 13 -34.80 -7.39 -39.35
N LEU A 14 -33.69 -7.52 -40.12
CA LEU A 14 -32.36 -7.67 -39.53
C LEU A 14 -31.70 -6.34 -39.14
N GLY A 15 -32.19 -5.21 -39.65
CA GLY A 15 -31.62 -3.87 -39.36
C GLY A 15 -32.09 -3.25 -38.05
N ILE A 16 -33.22 -3.71 -37.49
CA ILE A 16 -33.81 -3.10 -36.28
C ILE A 16 -33.38 -3.82 -35.00
N PHE A 17 -32.86 -5.04 -35.09
CA PHE A 17 -32.44 -5.84 -33.95
C PHE A 17 -30.99 -5.56 -33.49
N CYS A 18 -30.19 -4.87 -34.32
CA CYS A 18 -28.77 -4.59 -34.01
C CYS A 18 -28.56 -3.24 -33.30
N SER A 19 -29.60 -2.38 -33.22
CA SER A 19 -29.50 -1.07 -32.54
C SER A 19 -29.87 -1.08 -31.04
N PHE A 20 -30.37 -2.20 -30.52
CA PHE A 20 -30.81 -2.27 -29.12
C PHE A 20 -29.85 -2.98 -28.17
N ILE A 21 -28.69 -3.47 -28.63
CA ILE A 21 -27.76 -4.26 -27.80
C ILE A 21 -26.55 -3.41 -27.32
N PHE A 22 -26.45 -2.13 -27.72
CA PHE A 22 -25.26 -1.31 -27.35
C PHE A 22 -25.53 -0.26 -26.29
N GLN A 23 -26.61 -0.40 -25.51
CA GLN A 23 -26.96 0.54 -24.42
C GLN A 23 -27.19 -0.16 -23.10
N THR A 24 -26.27 -1.07 -22.71
CA THR A 24 -26.25 -1.52 -21.31
C THR A 24 -24.82 -1.71 -20.85
N ILE A 25 -24.60 -1.16 -19.67
CA ILE A 25 -23.50 -1.41 -18.73
C ILE A 25 -22.26 -0.53 -18.94
N ALA A 26 -22.43 0.77 -18.79
CA ALA A 26 -21.48 1.55 -18.01
C ALA A 26 -21.99 1.56 -16.55
N SER A 27 -21.97 0.42 -15.90
CA SER A 27 -22.05 0.36 -14.45
C SER A 27 -20.71 0.88 -13.93
N GLU A 28 -20.66 2.16 -13.59
CA GLU A 28 -19.61 2.72 -12.75
C GLU A 28 -19.53 1.85 -11.49
N HIS A 29 -18.57 0.95 -11.44
CA HIS A 29 -18.17 0.28 -10.22
C HIS A 29 -17.54 1.35 -9.34
N LYS A 30 -18.38 2.08 -8.61
CA LYS A 30 -17.98 2.94 -7.51
C LYS A 30 -17.33 2.01 -6.48
N LYS A 31 -15.99 1.93 -6.50
CA LYS A 31 -15.23 1.17 -5.50
C LYS A 31 -15.72 1.61 -4.13
N PRO A 32 -16.03 0.69 -3.21
CA PRO A 32 -16.47 1.06 -1.88
C PRO A 32 -15.38 1.92 -1.24
N LYS A 33 -15.75 3.10 -0.75
CA LYS A 33 -14.85 3.92 0.07
C LYS A 33 -14.47 3.09 1.29
N PRO A 34 -13.18 2.96 1.64
CA PRO A 34 -12.80 2.24 2.83
C PRO A 34 -13.47 2.87 4.04
N ASN A 35 -14.16 2.05 4.83
CA ASN A 35 -14.91 2.48 6.00
C ASN A 35 -13.90 2.63 7.16
N TYR A 36 -13.28 3.80 7.28
CA TYR A 36 -12.37 4.11 8.39
C TYR A 36 -13.18 4.23 9.67
N THR A 37 -13.05 3.25 10.56
CA THR A 37 -13.69 3.28 11.88
C THR A 37 -13.02 4.33 12.78
N LYS A 38 -13.81 4.85 13.72
CA LYS A 38 -13.65 6.03 14.58
C LYS A 38 -12.40 6.10 15.50
N THR A 39 -11.42 5.19 15.36
CA THR A 39 -10.19 5.11 16.17
C THR A 39 -8.91 5.49 15.40
N GLU A 40 -9.06 5.98 14.16
CA GLU A 40 -7.92 6.50 13.40
C GLU A 40 -7.45 7.83 14.01
N PRO A 41 -6.12 8.08 14.03
CA PRO A 41 -5.64 9.42 14.36
C PRO A 41 -6.32 10.42 13.44
N ASN A 42 -6.82 11.52 14.03
CA ASN A 42 -7.50 12.56 13.28
C ASN A 42 -6.50 13.31 12.40
N PHE A 43 -6.19 12.72 11.24
CA PHE A 43 -5.34 13.33 10.22
C PHE A 43 -6.13 14.49 9.57
N LYS A 44 -5.77 15.72 9.91
CA LYS A 44 -6.48 16.93 9.46
C LYS A 44 -5.89 17.55 8.22
N LEU A 45 -4.65 17.20 7.89
CA LEU A 45 -3.87 17.80 6.82
C LEU A 45 -3.49 16.73 5.81
N SER A 46 -3.33 17.10 4.55
CA SER A 46 -2.88 16.19 3.50
C SER A 46 -1.98 16.90 2.50
N PHE A 47 -1.17 16.13 1.82
CA PHE A 47 -0.44 16.51 0.62
C PHE A 47 -0.43 15.34 -0.36
N HIS A 48 -0.11 15.64 -1.61
CA HIS A 48 0.06 14.62 -2.65
C HIS A 48 1.38 14.85 -3.38
N GLY A 49 1.82 13.86 -4.11
CA GLY A 49 3.02 13.94 -4.94
C GLY A 49 3.56 12.57 -5.31
N THR A 50 4.64 12.58 -6.07
CA THR A 50 5.33 11.37 -6.54
C THR A 50 6.12 10.73 -5.40
N ALA A 51 5.85 9.46 -5.13
CA ALA A 51 6.48 8.71 -4.05
C ALA A 51 7.74 7.98 -4.49
N ASN A 52 8.77 8.01 -3.62
CA ASN A 52 10.02 7.28 -3.77
C ASN A 52 10.38 6.62 -2.43
N PRO A 53 10.31 5.28 -2.31
CA PRO A 53 10.64 4.57 -1.09
C PRO A 53 12.11 4.73 -0.65
N ILE A 54 12.32 4.94 0.67
CA ILE A 54 13.64 4.99 1.29
C ILE A 54 13.97 3.59 1.85
N ASP A 55 13.05 3.05 2.64
CA ASP A 55 13.11 1.73 3.27
C ASP A 55 11.71 1.07 3.26
N GLY A 56 11.46 0.10 4.16
CA GLY A 56 10.19 -0.64 4.19
C GLY A 56 9.00 0.13 4.75
N ASP A 57 9.20 1.30 5.37
CA ASP A 57 8.15 2.12 5.99
C ASP A 57 8.41 3.63 5.96
N SER A 58 9.38 4.06 5.17
CA SER A 58 9.71 5.48 4.96
C SER A 58 9.79 5.79 3.46
N ILE A 59 9.20 6.92 3.07
CA ILE A 59 9.15 7.36 1.68
C ILE A 59 9.49 8.84 1.57
N LYS A 60 9.97 9.27 0.41
CA LYS A 60 9.96 10.67 -0.02
C LYS A 60 8.76 10.91 -0.91
N VAL A 61 8.05 12.00 -0.68
CA VAL A 61 6.95 12.44 -1.55
C VAL A 61 7.31 13.82 -2.07
N SER A 62 7.40 13.93 -3.38
CA SER A 62 7.82 15.15 -4.08
C SER A 62 6.68 15.72 -4.89
N ASP A 63 6.41 17.00 -4.75
CA ASP A 63 5.60 17.79 -5.68
C ASP A 63 6.46 18.89 -6.31
N ASP A 64 5.85 19.82 -7.07
CA ASP A 64 6.54 20.90 -7.77
C ASP A 64 7.23 21.90 -6.81
N SER A 65 6.89 21.90 -5.53
CA SER A 65 7.34 22.90 -4.54
C SER A 65 8.36 22.35 -3.55
N GLU A 66 8.24 21.09 -3.10
CA GLU A 66 9.10 20.55 -2.06
C GLU A 66 9.18 19.01 -2.08
N VAL A 67 10.18 18.49 -1.36
CA VAL A 67 10.34 17.06 -1.05
C VAL A 67 10.07 16.84 0.44
N ARG A 68 9.11 15.97 0.75
CA ARG A 68 8.71 15.65 2.11
C ARG A 68 9.14 14.25 2.48
N GLU A 69 9.82 14.11 3.61
CA GLU A 69 10.10 12.79 4.18
C GLU A 69 8.91 12.34 5.03
N VAL A 70 8.43 11.15 4.77
CA VAL A 70 7.25 10.54 5.40
C VAL A 70 7.65 9.25 6.08
N ARG A 71 7.27 9.10 7.35
CA ARG A 71 7.26 7.83 8.08
C ARG A 71 5.83 7.31 8.06
N LEU A 72 5.62 6.15 7.49
CA LEU A 72 4.30 5.53 7.43
C LEU A 72 3.81 5.19 8.83
N PHE A 73 2.71 5.83 9.23
CA PHE A 73 2.19 5.76 10.59
C PHE A 73 1.69 4.36 10.93
N GLY A 74 1.95 3.93 12.16
CA GLY A 74 1.37 2.72 12.74
C GLY A 74 2.09 1.43 12.42
N ILE A 75 3.09 1.44 11.55
CA ILE A 75 3.85 0.26 11.13
C ILE A 75 5.34 0.40 11.44
N ASP A 76 6.05 -0.73 11.52
CA ASP A 76 7.49 -0.81 11.76
C ASP A 76 8.06 -1.95 10.91
N ALA A 77 8.74 -1.60 9.82
CA ALA A 77 9.36 -2.55 8.92
C ALA A 77 10.78 -2.90 9.37
N PRO A 78 11.30 -4.07 8.99
CA PRO A 78 12.71 -4.38 9.20
C PRO A 78 13.61 -3.31 8.59
N GLU A 79 14.67 -2.95 9.32
CA GLU A 79 15.68 -2.01 8.85
C GLU A 79 16.33 -2.51 7.55
N TYR A 80 16.73 -1.63 6.66
CA TYR A 80 17.28 -2.00 5.34
C TYR A 80 18.37 -3.08 5.39
N HIS A 81 19.24 -3.01 6.42
CA HIS A 81 20.32 -3.97 6.63
C HIS A 81 19.96 -5.14 7.55
N GLN A 82 18.70 -5.25 7.96
CA GLN A 82 18.27 -6.32 8.85
C GLN A 82 18.10 -7.62 8.07
N ASN A 83 18.65 -8.70 8.63
CA ASN A 83 18.44 -10.06 8.20
C ASN A 83 17.43 -10.78 9.11
N CYS A 84 16.75 -11.76 8.54
CA CYS A 84 15.80 -12.66 9.18
C CYS A 84 16.11 -14.10 8.78
N PHE A 85 15.42 -15.07 9.39
CA PHE A 85 15.56 -16.48 9.06
C PHE A 85 14.24 -17.05 8.56
N ASP A 86 14.28 -17.85 7.52
CA ASP A 86 13.09 -18.55 7.01
C ASP A 86 12.73 -19.77 7.88
N ALA A 87 11.70 -20.54 7.48
CA ALA A 87 11.24 -21.72 8.21
C ALA A 87 12.30 -22.87 8.26
N LYS A 88 13.36 -22.78 7.47
CA LYS A 88 14.47 -23.73 7.43
C LYS A 88 15.73 -23.17 8.11
N ASP A 89 15.60 -22.11 8.89
CA ASP A 89 16.70 -21.37 9.53
C ASP A 89 17.75 -20.81 8.53
N LYS A 90 17.37 -20.63 7.27
CA LYS A 90 18.21 -19.97 6.27
C LYS A 90 18.06 -18.46 6.38
N GLU A 91 19.18 -17.77 6.48
CA GLU A 91 19.23 -16.32 6.56
C GLU A 91 18.84 -15.65 5.22
N TYR A 92 18.09 -14.54 5.30
CA TYR A 92 17.72 -13.71 4.17
C TYR A 92 17.58 -12.23 4.56
N ALA A 93 17.78 -11.32 3.60
CA ALA A 93 17.74 -9.87 3.81
C ALA A 93 16.29 -9.36 3.86
N CYS A 94 15.62 -9.52 5.01
CA CYS A 94 14.21 -9.14 5.17
C CYS A 94 13.97 -7.62 5.05
N GLY A 95 14.92 -6.79 5.47
CA GLY A 95 14.83 -5.34 5.29
C GLY A 95 14.82 -4.93 3.82
N LYS A 96 15.70 -5.53 3.01
CA LYS A 96 15.68 -5.31 1.55
C LYS A 96 14.41 -5.85 0.90
N MET A 97 13.87 -6.95 1.41
CA MET A 97 12.60 -7.52 0.93
C MET A 97 11.44 -6.54 1.17
N SER A 98 11.34 -5.96 2.38
CA SER A 98 10.31 -4.98 2.72
C SER A 98 10.43 -3.71 1.87
N GLN A 99 11.64 -3.17 1.69
CA GLN A 99 11.87 -2.03 0.80
C GLN A 99 11.48 -2.36 -0.64
N LYS A 100 11.91 -3.51 -1.18
CA LYS A 100 11.58 -3.93 -2.55
C LYS A 100 10.08 -4.06 -2.76
N PHE A 101 9.35 -4.57 -1.76
CA PHE A 101 7.89 -4.62 -1.80
C PHE A 101 7.30 -3.21 -1.95
N LEU A 102 7.73 -2.26 -1.12
CA LEU A 102 7.24 -0.89 -1.17
C LEU A 102 7.62 -0.20 -2.49
N VAL A 103 8.83 -0.42 -3.00
CA VAL A 103 9.25 0.05 -4.34
C VAL A 103 8.29 -0.48 -5.42
N ASN A 104 8.01 -1.77 -5.45
CA ASN A 104 7.10 -2.35 -6.44
C ASN A 104 5.67 -1.79 -6.32
N LEU A 105 5.25 -1.44 -5.11
CA LEU A 105 3.92 -0.92 -4.84
C LEU A 105 3.75 0.53 -5.33
N ILE A 106 4.70 1.43 -5.00
CA ILE A 106 4.48 2.89 -5.13
C ILE A 106 5.57 3.68 -5.85
N ASN A 107 6.71 3.08 -6.24
CA ASN A 107 7.81 3.86 -6.82
C ASN A 107 7.39 4.66 -8.06
N ASN A 108 7.71 5.95 -8.08
CA ASN A 108 7.32 6.90 -9.11
C ASN A 108 5.80 7.01 -9.36
N LYS A 109 4.97 6.63 -8.36
CA LYS A 109 3.52 6.78 -8.45
C LYS A 109 3.06 7.96 -7.60
N GLU A 110 1.98 8.58 -8.01
CA GLU A 110 1.35 9.65 -7.25
C GLU A 110 0.56 9.08 -6.07
N VAL A 111 0.84 9.58 -4.88
CA VAL A 111 0.20 9.19 -3.62
C VAL A 111 -0.42 10.39 -2.92
N ILE A 112 -1.40 10.13 -2.07
CA ILE A 112 -1.97 11.11 -1.14
C ILE A 112 -1.60 10.67 0.27
N CYS A 113 -1.00 11.55 1.06
CA CYS A 113 -0.62 11.29 2.44
C CYS A 113 -1.37 12.20 3.39
N TYR A 114 -2.05 11.62 4.38
CA TYR A 114 -2.79 12.30 5.44
C TYR A 114 -1.97 12.27 6.71
N TYR A 115 -1.80 13.42 7.37
CA TYR A 115 -0.97 13.56 8.55
C TYR A 115 -1.54 14.51 9.60
N SER A 116 -1.03 14.45 10.83
CA SER A 116 -1.39 15.38 11.91
C SER A 116 -0.17 16.04 12.57
N LYS A 117 0.99 15.40 12.49
CA LYS A 117 2.24 15.87 13.13
C LYS A 117 3.47 15.32 12.42
N LYS A 118 4.63 15.85 12.80
CA LYS A 118 5.94 15.30 12.47
C LYS A 118 6.54 14.57 13.66
N ASP A 119 7.47 13.66 13.40
CA ASP A 119 8.26 13.00 14.44
C ASP A 119 9.47 13.87 14.88
N VAL A 120 10.27 13.35 15.80
CA VAL A 120 11.46 14.05 16.32
C VAL A 120 12.57 14.25 15.29
N TYR A 121 12.50 13.56 14.15
CA TYR A 121 13.41 13.69 13.02
C TYR A 121 12.84 14.58 11.90
N ASN A 122 11.75 15.31 12.20
CA ASN A 122 11.05 16.21 11.26
C ASN A 122 10.36 15.49 10.08
N ARG A 123 10.15 14.15 10.13
CA ARG A 123 9.41 13.40 9.13
C ARG A 123 7.90 13.49 9.42
N TYR A 124 7.09 13.57 8.36
CA TYR A 124 5.63 13.51 8.48
C TYR A 124 5.17 12.11 8.90
N LEU A 125 4.46 12.00 10.03
CA LEU A 125 3.82 10.75 10.43
C LEU A 125 2.48 10.67 9.70
N ALA A 126 2.38 9.82 8.67
CA ALA A 126 1.24 9.82 7.77
C ALA A 126 0.69 8.44 7.43
N GLN A 127 -0.60 8.42 7.12
CA GLN A 127 -1.22 7.34 6.34
C GLN A 127 -1.26 7.78 4.90
N CYS A 128 -0.74 6.92 4.00
CA CYS A 128 -0.66 7.23 2.59
C CYS A 128 -1.52 6.26 1.76
N GLU A 129 -2.06 6.76 0.67
CA GLU A 129 -2.92 6.02 -0.24
C GLU A 129 -2.41 6.12 -1.68
N LEU A 130 -2.52 5.02 -2.40
CA LEU A 130 -2.35 4.94 -3.84
C LEU A 130 -3.69 4.55 -4.46
N ALA A 131 -4.30 5.45 -5.23
CA ALA A 131 -5.59 5.22 -5.89
C ALA A 131 -6.68 4.67 -4.93
N GLY A 132 -6.74 5.19 -3.70
CA GLY A 132 -7.70 4.80 -2.67
C GLY A 132 -7.36 3.50 -1.92
N ILE A 133 -6.17 2.93 -2.14
CA ILE A 133 -5.66 1.76 -1.42
C ILE A 133 -4.65 2.24 -0.37
N SER A 134 -4.88 1.90 0.91
CA SER A 134 -3.95 2.25 1.98
C SER A 134 -2.63 1.50 1.85
N ILE A 135 -1.54 2.25 1.63
CA ILE A 135 -0.18 1.73 1.54
C ILE A 135 0.23 1.06 2.85
N ASN A 136 -0.07 1.71 4.00
CA ASN A 136 0.24 1.19 5.33
C ASN A 136 -0.41 -0.18 5.58
N GLN A 137 -1.67 -0.35 5.16
CA GLN A 137 -2.39 -1.61 5.30
C GLN A 137 -1.87 -2.68 4.33
N GLU A 138 -1.53 -2.33 3.10
CA GLU A 138 -0.96 -3.30 2.14
C GLU A 138 0.39 -3.86 2.61
N ILE A 139 1.24 -3.04 3.26
CA ILE A 139 2.50 -3.48 3.86
C ILE A 139 2.23 -4.51 4.97
N LEU A 140 1.30 -4.24 5.89
CA LEU A 140 0.92 -5.18 6.96
C LEU A 140 0.30 -6.47 6.42
N LYS A 141 -0.64 -6.35 5.50
CA LYS A 141 -1.36 -7.46 4.88
C LYS A 141 -0.42 -8.47 4.23
N ASN A 142 0.67 -7.98 3.63
CA ASN A 142 1.68 -8.81 2.99
C ASN A 142 2.82 -9.23 3.94
N GLY A 143 2.71 -8.90 5.24
CA GLY A 143 3.70 -9.27 6.24
C GLY A 143 5.06 -8.60 6.06
N MET A 144 5.12 -7.40 5.47
CA MET A 144 6.37 -6.67 5.23
C MET A 144 6.76 -5.74 6.39
N ALA A 145 5.85 -5.56 7.36
CA ALA A 145 6.09 -4.85 8.61
C ALA A 145 5.25 -5.46 9.73
N ILE A 146 5.51 -5.01 10.96
CA ILE A 146 4.69 -5.25 12.13
C ILE A 146 3.98 -3.96 12.55
N ILE A 147 2.98 -4.07 13.42
CA ILE A 147 2.37 -2.91 14.08
C ILE A 147 3.40 -2.28 15.03
N TYR A 148 3.53 -0.95 14.97
CA TYR A 148 4.41 -0.20 15.86
C TYR A 148 3.85 -0.16 17.29
N ASP A 149 4.68 -0.52 18.31
CA ASP A 149 4.26 -0.71 19.70
C ASP A 149 3.53 0.48 20.36
N TYR A 150 3.79 1.70 19.88
CA TYR A 150 3.20 2.93 20.45
C TYR A 150 1.93 3.39 19.74
N THR A 151 1.45 2.64 18.77
CA THR A 151 0.21 2.96 18.05
C THR A 151 -0.97 2.43 18.84
N GLN A 152 -1.96 3.29 19.09
CA GLN A 152 -3.30 2.81 19.42
C GLN A 152 -3.83 2.12 18.17
N SER A 153 -3.67 0.81 18.14
CA SER A 153 -3.95 -0.01 16.99
C SER A 153 -5.45 -0.05 16.71
N ASN A 154 -5.84 0.31 15.49
CA ASN A 154 -7.19 0.02 15.04
C ASN A 154 -7.36 -1.49 14.79
N SER A 155 -8.62 -1.95 14.81
CA SER A 155 -8.96 -3.36 14.64
C SER A 155 -8.49 -3.90 13.29
N THR A 156 -8.63 -3.12 12.23
CA THR A 156 -8.24 -3.51 10.86
C THR A 156 -6.75 -3.83 10.76
N MET A 157 -5.87 -2.97 11.31
CA MET A 157 -4.42 -3.23 11.28
C MET A 157 -4.07 -4.50 12.06
N LYS A 158 -4.71 -4.73 13.22
CA LYS A 158 -4.52 -5.95 14.02
C LYS A 158 -4.94 -7.20 13.26
N GLU A 159 -6.07 -7.16 12.58
CA GLU A 159 -6.57 -8.27 11.76
C GLU A 159 -5.63 -8.57 10.59
N LEU A 160 -5.11 -7.54 9.90
CA LEU A 160 -4.16 -7.69 8.82
C LEU A 160 -2.84 -8.31 9.29
N GLU A 161 -2.26 -7.82 10.38
CA GLU A 161 -1.04 -8.41 10.95
C GLU A 161 -1.28 -9.85 11.42
N LYS A 162 -2.39 -10.12 12.12
CA LYS A 162 -2.76 -11.47 12.54
C LYS A 162 -2.92 -12.41 11.34
N SER A 163 -3.57 -11.95 10.28
CA SER A 163 -3.71 -12.71 9.04
C SER A 163 -2.34 -13.02 8.41
N ALA A 164 -1.49 -12.01 8.28
CA ALA A 164 -0.14 -12.18 7.73
C ALA A 164 0.69 -13.18 8.55
N SER A 165 0.65 -13.07 9.88
CA SER A 165 1.40 -13.98 10.77
C SER A 165 0.86 -15.42 10.72
N THR A 166 -0.47 -15.60 10.72
CA THR A 166 -1.10 -16.92 10.63
C THR A 166 -0.76 -17.63 9.30
N ASN A 167 -0.74 -16.86 8.20
CA ASN A 167 -0.41 -17.36 6.87
C ASN A 167 1.09 -17.37 6.56
N LYS A 168 1.95 -17.01 7.53
CA LYS A 168 3.41 -16.97 7.41
C LYS A 168 3.90 -16.11 6.24
N LEU A 169 3.23 -15.00 5.98
CA LEU A 169 3.58 -14.08 4.88
C LEU A 169 4.79 -13.20 5.25
N GLY A 170 5.56 -12.85 4.25
CA GLY A 170 6.66 -11.89 4.39
C GLY A 170 7.65 -12.28 5.47
N ILE A 171 7.86 -11.42 6.47
CA ILE A 171 8.77 -11.65 7.59
C ILE A 171 8.29 -12.74 8.54
N TRP A 172 7.00 -13.09 8.51
CA TRP A 172 6.40 -14.13 9.35
C TRP A 172 6.70 -15.56 8.89
N GLN A 173 7.39 -15.73 7.76
CA GLN A 173 7.78 -17.06 7.26
C GLN A 173 8.77 -17.81 8.16
N GLY A 174 9.37 -17.14 9.13
CA GLY A 174 10.31 -17.74 10.07
C GLY A 174 10.61 -16.84 11.25
N LYS A 175 11.88 -16.70 11.63
CA LYS A 175 12.31 -15.94 12.81
C LYS A 175 12.83 -14.56 12.41
N PHE A 176 12.43 -13.54 13.15
CA PHE A 176 12.97 -12.19 12.98
C PHE A 176 13.04 -11.47 14.33
N GLN A 177 14.01 -10.58 14.46
CA GLN A 177 14.07 -9.62 15.54
C GLN A 177 13.11 -8.47 15.23
N LYS A 178 12.36 -7.98 16.23
CA LYS A 178 11.51 -6.80 16.00
C LYS A 178 12.38 -5.61 15.56
N PRO A 179 11.96 -4.80 14.57
CA PRO A 179 12.78 -3.69 14.05
C PRO A 179 13.26 -2.74 15.14
N LYS A 180 12.41 -2.40 16.11
CA LYS A 180 12.76 -1.58 17.28
C LYS A 180 13.91 -2.19 18.11
N ASP A 181 13.92 -3.51 18.30
CA ASP A 181 14.95 -4.18 19.06
C ASP A 181 16.24 -4.32 18.25
N PHE A 182 16.11 -4.52 16.93
CA PHE A 182 17.24 -4.48 16.01
C PHE A 182 17.96 -3.11 16.06
N ARG A 183 17.23 -1.99 16.00
CA ARG A 183 17.80 -0.63 16.13
C ARG A 183 18.56 -0.43 17.44
N LYS A 184 18.08 -0.99 18.55
CA LYS A 184 18.76 -0.90 19.85
C LYS A 184 20.08 -1.67 19.86
N SER A 185 20.11 -2.86 19.26
CA SER A 185 21.32 -3.70 19.20
C SER A 185 22.31 -3.27 18.13
N HIS A 186 21.85 -2.50 17.12
CA HIS A 186 22.65 -1.99 16.01
C HIS A 186 22.52 -0.45 15.91
N PRO A 187 23.00 0.30 16.91
CA PRO A 187 22.88 1.75 16.91
C PRO A 187 23.65 2.34 15.71
N TYR A 188 23.01 3.31 15.05
CA TYR A 188 23.60 4.01 13.91
C TYR A 188 24.91 4.69 14.36
N LYS A 189 26.06 4.24 13.86
CA LYS A 189 27.34 4.94 14.08
C LYS A 189 27.28 6.22 13.26
N LYS A 190 27.13 7.39 13.93
CA LYS A 190 27.36 8.66 13.26
C LYS A 190 28.75 8.61 12.62
N ALA A 191 28.82 8.83 11.30
CA ALA A 191 30.10 9.04 10.66
C ALA A 191 30.79 10.20 11.38
N THR A 192 31.85 9.90 12.10
CA THR A 192 32.75 10.93 12.63
C THR A 192 33.45 11.50 11.42
N ASN A 193 33.00 12.68 10.96
CA ASN A 193 33.76 13.47 10.00
C ASN A 193 35.11 13.76 10.61
N LYS A 194 36.16 13.10 10.09
CA LYS A 194 37.56 13.49 10.29
C LYS A 194 37.90 14.54 9.25
#